data_e093d729d7c889e957383af8800a09e7
#
_entry.id   e093d729d7c889e957383af8800a09e7
#
_cell.length_a   1.000
_cell.length_b   1.000
_cell.length_c   1.000
_cell.angle_alpha   90.00
_cell.angle_beta   90.00
_cell.angle_gamma   90.00
#
_symmetry.space_group_name_H-M   'P 1'
#
loop_
_entity.id
_entity.type
_entity.pdbx_description
1 polymer ?
#
loop_
_entity_poly.entity_id
_entity_poly.type
_entity_poly.pdbx_seq_one_letter_code
_entity_poly.pdbx_strand_id
1 'polypeptide(L)'
;PISKYLPGFRNPVVCTADGKIEKAEREILLEDIMNMTSGLTYGGTDETGRQTDALFQEVIHGLKEENGGTISTVEFANRLGKVPLLYQPGQSWSYGTSADVVGAVIEVASGMRFGDFLKKEIFEPLGMNDTDFWVPAEKQDRLAKVYDCREGQPSVRYLDNNLGIQNDMAYRPA
;
A
#
# COMPACT_ATOMS: atom_id res chain seq x y z
N PRO A 1 15.57 -10.58 -6.07
CA PRO A 1 14.58 -10.54 -4.99
C PRO A 1 14.41 -9.14 -4.42
N ILE A 2 13.20 -8.85 -3.92
CA ILE A 2 12.90 -7.56 -3.28
C ILE A 2 13.61 -7.37 -1.94
N SER A 3 14.05 -8.46 -1.31
CA SER A 3 14.83 -8.44 -0.07
C SER A 3 16.16 -7.66 -0.17
N LYS A 4 16.64 -7.39 -1.39
CA LYS A 4 17.79 -6.52 -1.65
C LYS A 4 17.50 -5.05 -1.30
N TYR A 5 16.27 -4.62 -1.48
CA TYR A 5 15.81 -3.25 -1.24
C TYR A 5 15.11 -3.13 0.11
N LEU A 6 14.34 -4.14 0.47
CA LEU A 6 13.47 -4.19 1.64
C LEU A 6 13.83 -5.39 2.53
N PRO A 7 14.73 -5.22 3.51
CA PRO A 7 15.20 -6.34 4.36
C PRO A 7 14.09 -7.07 5.13
N GLY A 8 12.95 -6.43 5.35
CA GLY A 8 11.79 -7.06 5.99
C GLY A 8 11.26 -8.29 5.25
N PHE A 9 11.52 -8.37 3.94
CA PHE A 9 11.12 -9.51 3.09
C PHE A 9 12.14 -10.67 3.03
N ARG A 10 13.13 -10.68 3.90
CA ARG A 10 14.05 -11.81 4.03
C ARG A 10 13.33 -12.98 4.67
N ASN A 11 13.53 -14.18 4.10
CA ASN A 11 12.92 -15.43 4.57
C ASN A 11 11.39 -15.34 4.70
N PRO A 12 10.67 -15.05 3.60
CA PRO A 12 9.22 -14.97 3.63
C PRO A 12 8.60 -16.31 4.07
N VAL A 13 7.44 -16.24 4.66
CA VAL A 13 6.65 -17.40 5.09
C VAL A 13 5.27 -17.37 4.42
N VAL A 14 4.66 -18.52 4.29
CA VAL A 14 3.35 -18.72 3.66
C VAL A 14 2.40 -19.33 4.70
N CYS A 15 1.17 -18.85 4.71
CA CYS A 15 0.09 -19.49 5.44
C CYS A 15 -0.56 -20.57 4.55
N THR A 16 -0.46 -21.82 4.95
CA THR A 16 -1.05 -22.95 4.22
C THR A 16 -2.56 -23.04 4.46
N ALA A 17 -3.27 -23.79 3.62
CA ALA A 17 -4.73 -23.94 3.70
C ALA A 17 -5.22 -24.54 5.05
N ASP A 18 -4.37 -25.29 5.74
CA ASP A 18 -4.64 -25.82 7.10
C ASP A 18 -4.19 -24.86 8.22
N GLY A 19 -3.81 -23.61 7.86
CA GLY A 19 -3.46 -22.54 8.81
C GLY A 19 -2.05 -22.63 9.38
N LYS A 20 -1.19 -23.50 8.87
CA LYS A 20 0.20 -23.56 9.29
C LYS A 20 1.04 -22.52 8.59
N ILE A 21 2.05 -22.04 9.29
CA ILE A 21 3.03 -21.12 8.75
C ILE A 21 4.27 -21.92 8.36
N GLU A 22 4.60 -21.86 7.08
CA GLU A 22 5.74 -22.57 6.51
C GLU A 22 6.67 -21.59 5.78
N LYS A 23 7.95 -21.96 5.63
CA LYS A 23 8.89 -21.15 4.85
C LYS A 23 8.48 -21.14 3.38
N ALA A 24 8.53 -19.97 2.74
CA ALA A 24 8.32 -19.88 1.30
C ALA A 24 9.43 -20.66 0.55
N GLU A 25 9.07 -21.30 -0.55
CA GLU A 25 9.98 -22.09 -1.39
C GLU A 25 11.06 -21.22 -2.04
N ARG A 26 10.75 -19.95 -2.28
CA ARG A 26 11.68 -18.95 -2.81
C ARG A 26 11.42 -17.56 -2.26
N GLU A 27 12.35 -16.67 -2.49
CA GLU A 27 12.16 -15.25 -2.21
C GLU A 27 11.17 -14.59 -3.20
N ILE A 28 10.53 -13.52 -2.76
CA ILE A 28 9.66 -12.69 -3.61
C ILE A 28 10.54 -11.90 -4.59
N LEU A 29 10.23 -11.93 -5.86
CA LEU A 29 10.90 -11.16 -6.91
C LEU A 29 10.17 -9.84 -7.20
N LEU A 30 10.86 -8.90 -7.84
CA LEU A 30 10.23 -7.68 -8.38
C LEU A 30 9.07 -8.00 -9.33
N GLU A 31 9.25 -9.03 -10.16
CA GLU A 31 8.22 -9.55 -11.05
C GLU A 31 6.95 -9.96 -10.31
N ASP A 32 7.06 -10.61 -9.16
CA ASP A 32 5.90 -11.05 -8.38
C ASP A 32 5.07 -9.87 -7.85
N ILE A 33 5.73 -8.81 -7.35
CA ILE A 33 5.01 -7.63 -6.86
C ILE A 33 4.41 -6.81 -8.00
N MET A 34 5.07 -6.73 -9.15
CA MET A 34 4.54 -6.02 -10.32
C MET A 34 3.34 -6.72 -10.96
N ASN A 35 3.30 -8.05 -10.90
CA ASN A 35 2.23 -8.87 -11.47
C ASN A 35 1.13 -9.25 -10.47
N MET A 36 1.20 -8.77 -9.21
CA MET A 36 0.29 -9.16 -8.12
C MET A 36 0.30 -10.67 -7.84
N THR A 37 1.45 -11.33 -8.01
CA THR A 37 1.63 -12.78 -7.76
C THR A 37 2.49 -13.05 -6.52
N SER A 38 2.74 -12.04 -5.70
CA SER A 38 3.58 -12.15 -4.51
C SER A 38 2.95 -12.95 -3.35
N GLY A 39 1.63 -13.06 -3.29
CA GLY A 39 0.89 -13.59 -2.14
C GLY A 39 0.58 -12.54 -1.06
N LEU A 40 0.95 -11.28 -1.26
CA LEU A 40 0.55 -10.16 -0.37
C LEU A 40 -0.94 -9.82 -0.54
N THR A 41 -1.60 -9.43 0.55
CA THR A 41 -3.04 -9.09 0.56
C THR A 41 -3.30 -7.77 1.28
N TYR A 42 -4.51 -7.22 1.10
CA TYR A 42 -5.00 -6.05 1.86
C TYR A 42 -5.69 -6.41 3.17
N GLY A 43 -5.85 -7.67 3.47
CA GLY A 43 -6.60 -8.16 4.60
C GLY A 43 -7.64 -9.20 4.18
N GLY A 44 -8.40 -9.69 5.13
CA GLY A 44 -9.41 -10.71 4.89
C GLY A 44 -9.82 -11.46 6.15
N THR A 45 -10.66 -12.47 5.98
CA THR A 45 -11.16 -13.30 7.09
C THR A 45 -10.27 -14.50 7.41
N ASP A 46 -9.37 -14.85 6.51
CA ASP A 46 -8.35 -15.87 6.74
C ASP A 46 -7.23 -15.38 7.67
N GLU A 47 -6.32 -16.27 8.04
CA GLU A 47 -5.23 -15.94 8.98
C GLU A 47 -4.32 -14.83 8.47
N THR A 48 -3.92 -14.90 7.21
CA THR A 48 -3.06 -13.87 6.58
C THR A 48 -3.76 -12.52 6.50
N GLY A 49 -5.04 -12.53 6.11
CA GLY A 49 -5.85 -11.33 6.05
C GLY A 49 -6.02 -10.65 7.42
N ARG A 50 -6.26 -11.44 8.48
CA ARG A 50 -6.35 -10.90 9.85
C ARG A 50 -5.02 -10.30 10.32
N GLN A 51 -3.89 -10.94 10.02
CA GLN A 51 -2.57 -10.40 10.37
C GLN A 51 -2.27 -9.10 9.62
N THR A 52 -2.64 -9.01 8.34
CA THR A 52 -2.52 -7.78 7.57
C THR A 52 -3.38 -6.67 8.14
N ASP A 53 -4.64 -6.94 8.47
CA ASP A 53 -5.54 -5.97 9.12
C ASP A 53 -4.96 -5.48 10.45
N ALA A 54 -4.47 -6.38 11.29
CA ALA A 54 -3.85 -6.02 12.57
C ALA A 54 -2.63 -5.12 12.37
N LEU A 55 -1.80 -5.42 11.37
CA LEU A 55 -0.64 -4.60 11.01
C LEU A 55 -1.06 -3.21 10.52
N PHE A 56 -2.08 -3.11 9.67
CA PHE A 56 -2.61 -1.81 9.24
C PHE A 56 -3.07 -0.98 10.44
N GLN A 57 -3.78 -1.57 11.38
CA GLN A 57 -4.22 -0.88 12.58
C GLN A 57 -3.03 -0.44 13.45
N GLU A 58 -2.06 -1.32 13.68
CA GLU A 58 -0.84 -1.00 14.43
C GLU A 58 -0.08 0.17 13.79
N VAL A 59 0.13 0.11 12.46
CA VAL A 59 0.86 1.14 11.73
C VAL A 59 0.11 2.47 11.73
N ILE A 60 -1.22 2.45 11.50
CA ILE A 60 -2.03 3.67 11.45
C ILE A 60 -2.15 4.34 12.83
N HIS A 61 -2.34 3.55 13.88
CA HIS A 61 -2.53 4.09 15.24
C HIS A 61 -1.20 4.40 15.94
N GLY A 62 -0.24 3.48 15.92
CA GLY A 62 1.05 3.65 16.59
C GLY A 62 1.89 4.77 16.01
N LEU A 63 1.93 4.90 14.69
CA LEU A 63 2.75 5.93 14.03
C LEU A 63 2.11 7.33 14.09
N LYS A 64 0.79 7.43 14.23
CA LYS A 64 0.14 8.73 14.50
C LYS A 64 0.59 9.33 15.84
N GLU A 65 0.83 8.50 16.84
CA GLU A 65 1.27 8.95 18.16
C GLU A 65 2.77 9.25 18.21
N GLU A 66 3.60 8.44 17.55
CA GLU A 66 5.07 8.53 17.65
C GLU A 66 5.69 9.56 16.70
N ASN A 67 5.15 9.77 15.51
CA ASN A 67 5.78 10.56 14.43
C ASN A 67 4.88 11.68 13.86
N GLY A 68 3.91 12.16 14.61
CA GLY A 68 3.03 13.23 14.12
C GLY A 68 2.17 12.84 12.92
N GLY A 69 1.90 11.54 12.74
CA GLY A 69 1.01 11.01 11.71
C GLY A 69 1.67 10.63 10.39
N THR A 70 3.00 10.69 10.31
CA THR A 70 3.74 10.35 9.08
C THR A 70 4.21 8.90 9.12
N ILE A 71 3.83 8.12 8.11
CA ILE A 71 4.31 6.73 7.93
C ILE A 71 5.30 6.73 6.78
N SER A 72 6.50 6.19 6.99
CA SER A 72 7.46 5.94 5.92
C SER A 72 6.98 4.77 5.06
N THR A 73 6.89 4.97 3.75
CA THR A 73 6.54 3.93 2.77
C THR A 73 7.47 2.71 2.91
N VAL A 74 8.77 2.97 3.06
CA VAL A 74 9.79 1.91 3.22
C VAL A 74 9.60 1.16 4.53
N GLU A 75 9.31 1.84 5.63
CA GLU A 75 9.06 1.18 6.92
C GLU A 75 7.80 0.34 6.88
N PHE A 76 6.70 0.89 6.35
CA PHE A 76 5.46 0.16 6.16
C PHE A 76 5.67 -1.11 5.33
N ALA A 77 6.34 -1.01 4.18
CA ALA A 77 6.64 -2.16 3.34
C ALA A 77 7.50 -3.21 4.08
N ASN A 78 8.53 -2.79 4.83
CA ASN A 78 9.33 -3.72 5.61
C ASN A 78 8.53 -4.45 6.70
N ARG A 79 7.52 -3.81 7.30
CA ARG A 79 6.61 -4.46 8.25
C ARG A 79 5.70 -5.46 7.56
N LEU A 80 5.15 -5.13 6.37
CA LEU A 80 4.39 -6.07 5.55
C LEU A 80 5.17 -7.34 5.22
N GLY A 81 6.48 -7.25 5.04
CA GLY A 81 7.34 -8.39 4.78
C GLY A 81 7.39 -9.44 5.89
N LYS A 82 6.86 -9.12 7.09
CA LYS A 82 6.75 -10.05 8.22
C LYS A 82 5.43 -10.81 8.25
N VAL A 83 4.47 -10.41 7.44
CA VAL A 83 3.15 -11.05 7.36
C VAL A 83 3.26 -12.28 6.45
N PRO A 84 2.66 -13.43 6.83
CA PRO A 84 2.64 -14.59 5.96
C PRO A 84 1.95 -14.32 4.64
N LEU A 85 2.45 -14.90 3.57
CA LEU A 85 1.85 -14.83 2.24
C LEU A 85 0.65 -15.78 2.12
N LEU A 86 -0.31 -15.45 1.28
CA LEU A 86 -1.48 -16.29 1.00
C LEU A 86 -1.13 -17.61 0.28
N TYR A 87 -0.06 -17.58 -0.51
CA TYR A 87 0.42 -18.70 -1.33
C TYR A 87 1.89 -18.48 -1.70
N GLN A 88 2.52 -19.51 -2.25
CA GLN A 88 3.91 -19.44 -2.71
C GLN A 88 4.09 -18.36 -3.78
N PRO A 89 5.13 -17.52 -3.68
CA PRO A 89 5.39 -16.47 -4.66
C PRO A 89 5.37 -16.98 -6.10
N GLY A 90 4.57 -16.34 -6.96
CA GLY A 90 4.39 -16.71 -8.37
C GLY A 90 3.34 -17.79 -8.63
N GLN A 91 2.76 -18.41 -7.61
CA GLN A 91 1.84 -19.54 -7.79
C GLN A 91 0.42 -19.10 -8.20
N SER A 92 -0.02 -17.94 -7.73
CA SER A 92 -1.39 -17.46 -7.98
C SER A 92 -1.41 -15.93 -8.10
N TRP A 93 -2.57 -15.38 -8.42
CA TRP A 93 -2.81 -13.95 -8.47
C TRP A 93 -3.78 -13.52 -7.37
N SER A 94 -3.44 -12.43 -6.68
CA SER A 94 -4.34 -11.79 -5.71
C SER A 94 -4.09 -10.29 -5.68
N TYR A 95 -5.16 -9.52 -5.78
CA TYR A 95 -5.08 -8.09 -5.57
C TYR A 95 -4.70 -7.79 -4.11
N GLY A 96 -3.68 -6.96 -3.90
CA GLY A 96 -3.16 -6.70 -2.56
C GLY A 96 -2.14 -5.58 -2.51
N THR A 97 -1.36 -5.53 -1.42
CA THR A 97 -0.39 -4.48 -1.10
C THR A 97 0.88 -4.48 -1.98
N SER A 98 0.92 -5.28 -3.03
CA SER A 98 2.10 -5.36 -3.91
C SER A 98 2.47 -4.01 -4.52
N ALA A 99 1.49 -3.17 -4.89
CA ALA A 99 1.75 -1.84 -5.44
C ALA A 99 2.42 -0.90 -4.42
N ASP A 100 2.02 -0.97 -3.16
CA ASP A 100 2.64 -0.20 -2.06
C ASP A 100 4.11 -0.61 -1.88
N VAL A 101 4.39 -1.91 -1.99
CA VAL A 101 5.75 -2.45 -1.92
C VAL A 101 6.60 -2.02 -3.12
N VAL A 102 6.01 -1.92 -4.34
CA VAL A 102 6.70 -1.35 -5.51
C VAL A 102 7.11 0.10 -5.25
N GLY A 103 6.22 0.91 -4.67
CA GLY A 103 6.53 2.28 -4.27
C GLY A 103 7.74 2.36 -3.34
N ALA A 104 7.79 1.51 -2.32
CA ALA A 104 8.91 1.44 -1.39
C ALA A 104 10.24 1.01 -2.08
N VAL A 105 10.17 0.06 -3.02
CA VAL A 105 11.36 -0.35 -3.81
C VAL A 105 11.88 0.82 -4.65
N ILE A 106 10.98 1.59 -5.26
CA ILE A 106 11.34 2.79 -6.05
C ILE A 106 12.03 3.82 -5.15
N GLU A 107 11.52 4.08 -3.93
CA GLU A 107 12.18 5.00 -2.99
C GLU A 107 13.60 4.57 -2.66
N VAL A 108 13.81 3.29 -2.31
CA VAL A 108 15.15 2.77 -1.99
C VAL A 108 16.07 2.81 -3.20
N ALA A 109 15.58 2.47 -4.39
CA ALA A 109 16.38 2.40 -5.61
C ALA A 109 16.76 3.78 -6.16
N SER A 110 15.84 4.76 -6.06
CA SER A 110 16.05 6.12 -6.61
C SER A 110 16.68 7.08 -5.59
N GLY A 111 16.56 6.80 -4.30
CA GLY A 111 16.90 7.74 -3.24
C GLY A 111 15.93 8.92 -3.14
N MET A 112 14.77 8.85 -3.80
CA MET A 112 13.73 9.87 -3.81
C MET A 112 12.47 9.34 -3.14
N ARG A 113 11.64 10.21 -2.60
CA ARG A 113 10.29 9.83 -2.17
C ARG A 113 9.46 9.43 -3.39
N PHE A 114 8.57 8.47 -3.23
CA PHE A 114 7.81 7.90 -4.34
C PHE A 114 7.02 8.96 -5.12
N GLY A 115 6.33 9.86 -4.42
CA GLY A 115 5.60 10.96 -5.05
C GLY A 115 6.50 11.90 -5.83
N ASP A 116 7.67 12.28 -5.27
CA ASP A 116 8.65 13.15 -5.94
C ASP A 116 9.26 12.46 -7.17
N PHE A 117 9.51 11.16 -7.08
CA PHE A 117 9.98 10.36 -8.21
C PHE A 117 8.95 10.36 -9.35
N LEU A 118 7.69 10.03 -9.05
CA LEU A 118 6.63 10.02 -10.07
C LEU A 118 6.41 11.39 -10.69
N LYS A 119 6.44 12.45 -9.87
CA LYS A 119 6.30 13.80 -10.35
C LYS A 119 7.38 14.15 -11.36
N LYS A 120 8.65 13.94 -10.99
CA LYS A 120 9.80 14.27 -11.83
C LYS A 120 9.89 13.41 -13.09
N GLU A 121 9.70 12.09 -12.96
CA GLU A 121 10.00 11.15 -14.04
C GLU A 121 8.78 10.86 -14.95
N ILE A 122 7.56 11.14 -14.47
CA ILE A 122 6.33 10.82 -15.21
C ILE A 122 5.41 12.03 -15.36
N PHE A 123 4.98 12.67 -14.25
CA PHE A 123 3.89 13.65 -14.31
C PHE A 123 4.33 14.93 -15.04
N GLU A 124 5.48 15.50 -14.71
CA GLU A 124 6.00 16.70 -15.37
C GLU A 124 6.32 16.47 -16.86
N PRO A 125 7.06 15.40 -17.26
CA PRO A 125 7.33 15.13 -18.67
C PRO A 125 6.08 14.90 -19.53
N LEU A 126 5.00 14.37 -18.94
CA LEU A 126 3.74 14.10 -19.63
C LEU A 126 2.71 15.24 -19.49
N GLY A 127 3.05 16.33 -18.80
CA GLY A 127 2.13 17.46 -18.57
C GLY A 127 0.93 17.11 -17.68
N MET A 128 1.06 16.12 -16.78
CA MET A 128 0.00 15.66 -15.88
C MET A 128 -0.12 16.58 -14.65
N ASN A 129 -0.51 17.83 -14.88
CA ASN A 129 -0.48 18.90 -13.86
C ASN A 129 -1.50 18.76 -12.72
N ASP A 130 -2.44 17.83 -12.84
CA ASP A 130 -3.49 17.55 -11.86
C ASP A 130 -3.36 16.14 -11.24
N THR A 131 -2.19 15.50 -11.40
CA THR A 131 -1.90 14.17 -10.84
C THR A 131 -0.90 14.30 -9.70
N ASP A 132 -1.32 13.92 -8.50
CA ASP A 132 -0.48 13.94 -7.30
C ASP A 132 -1.13 13.05 -6.21
N PHE A 133 -0.44 12.82 -5.10
CA PHE A 133 -0.95 12.12 -3.91
C PHE A 133 -1.78 13.02 -2.98
N TRP A 134 -1.88 14.29 -3.27
CA TRP A 134 -2.66 15.26 -2.52
C TRP A 134 -3.18 16.37 -3.44
N VAL A 135 -4.21 17.08 -3.00
CA VAL A 135 -4.82 18.17 -3.76
C VAL A 135 -4.46 19.51 -3.10
N PRO A 136 -3.69 20.38 -3.76
CA PRO A 136 -3.31 21.66 -3.19
C PRO A 136 -4.52 22.60 -3.00
N ALA A 137 -4.41 23.55 -2.08
CA ALA A 137 -5.51 24.40 -1.63
C ALA A 137 -6.25 25.10 -2.79
N GLU A 138 -5.50 25.57 -3.78
CA GLU A 138 -6.03 26.26 -4.95
C GLU A 138 -6.79 25.36 -5.94
N LYS A 139 -6.75 24.03 -5.76
CA LYS A 139 -7.45 23.05 -6.61
C LYS A 139 -8.58 22.31 -5.88
N GLN A 140 -8.83 22.61 -4.61
CA GLN A 140 -9.80 21.86 -3.80
C GLN A 140 -11.24 21.98 -4.26
N ASP A 141 -11.63 23.12 -4.79
CA ASP A 141 -12.97 23.36 -5.33
C ASP A 141 -13.29 22.46 -6.54
N ARG A 142 -12.24 21.96 -7.22
CA ARG A 142 -12.33 21.01 -8.33
C ARG A 142 -12.39 19.55 -7.89
N LEU A 143 -12.10 19.25 -6.62
CA LEU A 143 -12.10 17.88 -6.12
C LEU A 143 -13.50 17.28 -6.18
N ALA A 144 -13.62 16.14 -6.86
CA ALA A 144 -14.88 15.41 -6.95
C ALA A 144 -15.37 14.96 -5.58
N LYS A 145 -16.67 15.03 -5.38
CA LYS A 145 -17.32 14.53 -4.15
C LYS A 145 -17.56 13.03 -4.29
N VAL A 146 -17.31 12.31 -3.21
CA VAL A 146 -17.60 10.87 -3.15
C VAL A 146 -18.99 10.66 -2.54
N TYR A 147 -19.76 9.75 -3.13
CA TYR A 147 -21.10 9.40 -2.68
C TYR A 147 -21.17 7.90 -2.41
N ASP A 148 -21.85 7.53 -1.32
CA ASP A 148 -22.24 6.14 -1.08
C ASP A 148 -23.54 5.86 -1.85
N CYS A 149 -23.52 4.84 -2.68
CA CYS A 149 -24.68 4.37 -3.44
C CYS A 149 -25.00 2.94 -3.03
N ARG A 150 -25.99 2.77 -2.18
CA ARG A 150 -26.51 1.44 -1.83
C ARG A 150 -27.79 1.16 -2.63
N GLU A 151 -27.93 -0.07 -3.08
CA GLU A 151 -29.11 -0.48 -3.82
C GLU A 151 -30.40 -0.16 -3.06
N GLY A 152 -31.33 0.55 -3.70
CA GLY A 152 -32.61 0.96 -3.10
C GLY A 152 -32.56 2.12 -2.10
N GLN A 153 -31.38 2.77 -1.94
CA GLN A 153 -31.23 3.93 -1.07
C GLN A 153 -30.83 5.18 -1.88
N PRO A 154 -31.24 6.40 -1.45
CA PRO A 154 -30.70 7.62 -2.02
C PRO A 154 -29.17 7.69 -1.84
N SER A 155 -28.48 8.17 -2.86
CA SER A 155 -27.03 8.43 -2.74
C SER A 155 -26.75 9.44 -1.65
N VAL A 156 -25.91 9.07 -0.68
CA VAL A 156 -25.50 9.92 0.43
C VAL A 156 -24.05 10.33 0.22
N ARG A 157 -23.77 11.63 0.35
CA ARG A 157 -22.40 12.13 0.28
C ARG A 157 -21.56 11.53 1.40
N TYR A 158 -20.42 10.94 1.04
CA TYR A 158 -19.41 10.55 2.02
C TYR A 158 -18.80 11.82 2.62
N LEU A 159 -18.98 12.00 3.93
CA LEU A 159 -18.37 13.09 4.68
C LEU A 159 -16.95 12.71 5.13
N ASP A 160 -16.75 11.42 5.46
CA ASP A 160 -15.47 10.86 5.83
C ASP A 160 -14.95 10.01 4.67
N ASN A 161 -13.85 10.43 4.15
CA ASN A 161 -13.29 9.88 2.92
C ASN A 161 -12.57 8.56 3.18
N ASN A 162 -13.22 7.43 2.93
CA ASN A 162 -12.63 6.09 3.04
C ASN A 162 -11.48 5.82 2.07
N LEU A 163 -11.30 6.67 1.06
CA LEU A 163 -10.23 6.54 0.08
C LEU A 163 -8.94 7.28 0.50
N GLY A 164 -8.87 7.79 1.72
CA GLY A 164 -7.71 8.54 2.20
C GLY A 164 -7.56 9.94 1.60
N ILE A 165 -8.43 10.36 0.69
CA ILE A 165 -8.46 11.72 0.16
C ILE A 165 -9.14 12.59 1.20
N GLN A 166 -8.45 13.12 2.17
CA GLN A 166 -9.04 14.01 3.17
C GLN A 166 -9.07 15.45 2.68
N ASN A 167 -10.08 16.18 3.11
CA ASN A 167 -10.23 17.59 2.79
C ASN A 167 -9.29 18.49 3.62
N ASP A 168 -8.56 17.96 4.58
CA ASP A 168 -7.69 18.70 5.48
C ASP A 168 -6.32 19.04 4.90
N MET A 169 -6.02 18.60 3.68
CA MET A 169 -4.91 19.05 2.86
C MET A 169 -3.52 18.91 3.48
N ALA A 170 -3.36 18.17 4.54
CA ALA A 170 -2.04 17.84 5.02
C ALA A 170 -1.30 17.06 3.92
N TYR A 171 -0.14 17.54 3.52
CA TYR A 171 0.77 16.81 2.65
C TYR A 171 1.00 15.43 3.22
N ARG A 172 0.58 14.41 2.49
CA ARG A 172 0.84 13.03 2.85
C ARG A 172 2.00 12.53 2.02
N PRO A 173 3.14 12.23 2.62
CA PRO A 173 4.15 11.49 1.93
C PRO A 173 3.53 10.17 1.43
N ALA A 174 3.72 9.89 0.15
CA ALA A 174 3.47 8.57 -0.40
C ALA A 174 4.44 7.59 0.24
#